data_0f6cb8cf33b6909361baf982d71faa05
#
_entry.id   0f6cb8cf33b6909361baf982d71faa05
#
_cell.length_a   1.000
_cell.length_b   1.000
_cell.length_c   1.000
_cell.angle_alpha   90.00
_cell.angle_beta   90.00
_cell.angle_gamma   90.00
#
_symmetry.space_group_name_H-M   'P 1'
#
loop_
_entity.id
_entity.type
_entity.pdbx_description
1 polymer ?
#
loop_
_entity_poly.entity_id
_entity_poly.type
_entity_poly.pdbx_seq_one_letter_code
_entity_poly.pdbx_strand_id
1 'polypeptide(L)'
;MNNDNLYKIAEKDGICIDFFNLLQTSSVSIEYNGKYYIGIDTRFCGRVTKERVLLAHELGHCKTAAFYNMYSPFENREKYEKKADKWAINYLVPRDRLKKAIKQGNCCIP
;
A
#
# COMPACT_ATOMS: atom_id res chain seq x y z
N MET A 1 -12.74 -11.63 7.33
CA MET A 1 -11.34 -11.19 7.29
C MET A 1 -11.29 -9.68 7.27
N ASN A 2 -10.53 -9.08 8.15
CA ASN A 2 -10.44 -7.62 8.29
C ASN A 2 -9.01 -7.15 8.01
N ASN A 3 -8.79 -5.84 8.10
CA ASN A 3 -7.49 -5.24 7.81
C ASN A 3 -6.73 -4.83 9.08
N ASP A 4 -7.06 -5.45 10.22
CA ASP A 4 -6.48 -5.09 11.50
C ASP A 4 -4.96 -5.17 11.53
N ASN A 5 -4.38 -6.17 10.85
CA ASN A 5 -2.94 -6.32 10.83
C ASN A 5 -2.23 -5.15 10.14
N LEU A 6 -2.81 -4.65 9.06
CA LEU A 6 -2.27 -3.47 8.38
C LEU A 6 -2.36 -2.23 9.25
N TYR A 7 -3.49 -2.04 9.94
CA TYR A 7 -3.66 -0.92 10.86
C TYR A 7 -2.71 -1.01 12.05
N LYS A 8 -2.43 -2.22 12.53
CA LYS A 8 -1.46 -2.42 13.61
C LYS A 8 -0.05 -2.06 13.17
N ILE A 9 0.33 -2.40 11.94
CA ILE A 9 1.63 -2.00 11.39
C ILE A 9 1.74 -0.48 11.37
N ALA A 10 0.72 0.20 10.88
CA ALA A 10 0.70 1.66 10.83
C ALA A 10 0.80 2.26 12.23
N GLU A 11 0.03 1.76 13.17
CA GLU A 11 0.04 2.24 14.55
C GLU A 11 1.41 2.08 15.20
N LYS A 12 2.04 0.93 15.01
CA LYS A 12 3.38 0.66 15.54
C LYS A 12 4.41 1.64 15.00
N ASP A 13 4.29 2.01 13.74
CA ASP A 13 5.23 2.92 13.10
C ASP A 13 4.83 4.40 13.22
N GLY A 14 3.76 4.69 13.94
CA GLY A 14 3.29 6.06 14.11
C GLY A 14 2.70 6.68 12.84
N ILE A 15 2.19 5.86 11.93
CA ILE A 15 1.58 6.30 10.68
C ILE A 15 0.10 6.59 10.91
N CYS A 16 -0.35 7.79 10.55
CA CYS A 16 -1.76 8.18 10.67
C CYS A 16 -2.52 7.80 9.42
N ILE A 17 -3.63 7.11 9.58
CA ILE A 17 -4.51 6.71 8.48
C ILE A 17 -5.87 7.35 8.67
N ASP A 18 -6.41 7.97 7.63
CA ASP A 18 -7.75 8.55 7.67
C ASP A 18 -8.41 8.47 6.30
N PHE A 19 -9.70 8.70 6.29
CA PHE A 19 -10.50 8.65 5.07
C PHE A 19 -10.90 10.07 4.68
N PHE A 20 -10.67 10.40 3.42
CA PHE A 20 -10.97 11.71 2.87
C PHE A 20 -11.67 11.58 1.52
N ASN A 21 -12.32 12.63 1.09
CA ASN A 21 -12.81 12.73 -0.28
C ASN A 21 -11.65 13.19 -1.16
N LEU A 22 -11.00 12.24 -1.83
CA LEU A 22 -9.79 12.50 -2.60
C LEU A 22 -10.03 12.82 -4.08
N LEU A 23 -11.21 13.15 -4.46
CA LEU A 23 -11.67 13.58 -5.79
C LEU A 23 -11.07 12.85 -6.99
N GLN A 24 -9.74 12.79 -7.15
CA GLN A 24 -9.08 12.28 -8.34
C GLN A 24 -8.22 11.04 -8.11
N THR A 25 -8.03 10.62 -6.87
CA THR A 25 -7.19 9.46 -6.57
C THR A 25 -7.89 8.57 -5.55
N SER A 26 -7.45 7.32 -5.47
CA SER A 26 -8.02 6.36 -4.53
C SER A 26 -7.36 6.44 -3.16
N SER A 27 -6.07 6.72 -3.13
CA SER A 27 -5.30 6.81 -1.88
C SER A 27 -4.06 7.66 -2.10
N VAL A 28 -3.53 8.19 -1.01
CA VAL A 28 -2.29 8.98 -1.02
C VAL A 28 -1.49 8.67 0.24
N SER A 29 -0.18 8.87 0.14
CA SER A 29 0.69 8.87 1.32
C SER A 29 1.62 10.07 1.24
N ILE A 30 1.84 10.71 2.38
CA ILE A 30 2.72 11.87 2.45
C ILE A 30 3.60 11.78 3.70
N GLU A 31 4.74 12.43 3.62
CA GLU A 31 5.61 12.69 4.76
C GLU A 31 5.54 14.18 5.06
N TYR A 32 5.32 14.51 6.32
CA TYR A 32 5.29 15.90 6.78
C TYR A 32 5.91 16.00 8.17
N ASN A 33 6.96 16.79 8.29
CA ASN A 33 7.69 16.99 9.55
C ASN A 33 8.14 15.67 10.21
N GLY A 34 8.59 14.71 9.41
CA GLY A 34 9.07 13.44 9.90
C GLY A 34 7.97 12.44 10.26
N LYS A 35 6.73 12.79 10.00
CA LYS A 35 5.58 11.89 10.22
C LYS A 35 4.97 11.48 8.90
N TYR A 36 4.38 10.30 8.90
CA TYR A 36 3.74 9.74 7.71
C TYR A 36 2.23 9.74 7.86
N TYR A 37 1.56 10.09 6.79
CA TYR A 37 0.10 10.16 6.74
C TYR A 37 -0.41 9.42 5.50
N ILE A 38 -1.45 8.62 5.68
CA ILE A 38 -2.11 7.91 4.60
C ILE A 38 -3.56 8.36 4.55
N GLY A 39 -4.00 8.78 3.37
CA GLY A 39 -5.40 9.08 3.10
C GLY A 39 -5.97 8.06 2.13
N ILE A 40 -7.18 7.58 2.41
CA ILE A 40 -7.91 6.67 1.53
C ILE A 40 -9.25 7.33 1.21
N ASP A 41 -9.65 7.26 -0.06
CA ASP A 41 -10.92 7.86 -0.47
C ASP A 41 -12.09 7.20 0.26
N THR A 42 -13.03 8.01 0.69
CA THR A 42 -14.20 7.55 1.45
C THR A 42 -15.04 6.52 0.70
N ARG A 43 -14.96 6.48 -0.65
CA ARG A 43 -15.65 5.46 -1.45
C ARG A 43 -15.27 4.04 -1.07
N PHE A 44 -14.07 3.86 -0.53
CA PHE A 44 -13.54 2.53 -0.21
C PHE A 44 -13.64 2.18 1.26
N CYS A 45 -14.23 3.06 2.07
CA CYS A 45 -14.47 2.79 3.48
C CYS A 45 -15.40 1.60 3.61
N GLY A 46 -14.97 0.57 4.33
CA GLY A 46 -15.76 -0.64 4.50
C GLY A 46 -15.64 -1.66 3.37
N ARG A 47 -14.98 -1.33 2.27
CA ARG A 47 -14.70 -2.29 1.19
C ARG A 47 -13.40 -2.99 1.48
N VAL A 48 -13.47 -4.05 2.25
CA VAL A 48 -12.31 -4.69 2.89
C VAL A 48 -11.20 -5.04 1.90
N THR A 49 -11.51 -5.67 0.78
CA THR A 49 -10.50 -6.09 -0.18
C THR A 49 -9.82 -4.89 -0.85
N LYS A 50 -10.61 -3.93 -1.32
CA LYS A 50 -10.08 -2.74 -1.99
C LYS A 50 -9.28 -1.88 -1.00
N GLU A 51 -9.81 -1.68 0.18
CA GLU A 51 -9.12 -0.96 1.25
C GLU A 51 -7.79 -1.61 1.59
N ARG A 52 -7.74 -2.94 1.64
CA ARG A 52 -6.51 -3.69 1.91
C ARG A 52 -5.43 -3.41 0.87
N VAL A 53 -5.79 -3.47 -0.41
CA VAL A 53 -4.85 -3.23 -1.49
C VAL A 53 -4.31 -1.80 -1.44
N LEU A 54 -5.20 -0.83 -1.29
CA LEU A 54 -4.81 0.58 -1.21
C LEU A 54 -3.92 0.85 0.01
N LEU A 55 -4.33 0.33 1.16
CA LEU A 55 -3.59 0.52 2.41
C LEU A 55 -2.21 -0.13 2.34
N ALA A 56 -2.11 -1.34 1.80
CA ALA A 56 -0.82 -2.02 1.65
C ALA A 56 0.11 -1.24 0.71
N HIS A 57 -0.42 -0.69 -0.38
CA HIS A 57 0.36 0.12 -1.31
C HIS A 57 0.90 1.38 -0.62
N GLU A 58 0.04 2.11 0.10
CA GLU A 58 0.47 3.32 0.78
C GLU A 58 1.43 3.02 1.95
N LEU A 59 1.21 1.94 2.67
CA LEU A 59 2.17 1.48 3.68
C LEU A 59 3.51 1.14 3.04
N GLY A 60 3.49 0.59 1.83
CA GLY A 60 4.70 0.32 1.06
C GLY A 60 5.53 1.58 0.84
N HIS A 61 4.90 2.69 0.49
CA HIS A 61 5.59 3.98 0.38
C HIS A 61 6.21 4.39 1.71
N CYS A 62 5.45 4.27 2.80
CA CYS A 62 5.95 4.64 4.13
C CYS A 62 7.10 3.74 4.60
N LYS A 63 6.98 2.43 4.39
CA LYS A 63 7.99 1.46 4.82
C LYS A 63 9.29 1.57 4.05
N THR A 64 9.21 1.96 2.79
CA THR A 64 10.39 2.10 1.93
C THR A 64 10.88 3.54 1.83
N ALA A 65 10.19 4.47 2.49
CA ALA A 65 10.44 5.92 2.39
C ALA A 65 10.47 6.40 0.94
N ALA A 66 9.65 5.79 0.09
CA ALA A 66 9.62 6.04 -1.35
C ALA A 66 8.52 7.03 -1.69
N PHE A 67 8.78 8.32 -1.46
CA PHE A 67 7.84 9.40 -1.71
C PHE A 67 8.28 10.26 -2.88
N TYR A 68 7.32 10.78 -3.62
CA TYR A 68 7.57 11.72 -4.70
C TYR A 68 6.47 12.78 -4.74
N ASN A 69 6.71 13.86 -5.47
CA ASN A 69 5.73 14.92 -5.66
C ASN A 69 5.59 15.21 -7.17
N MET A 70 4.75 16.22 -7.51
CA MET A 70 4.48 16.54 -8.91
C MET A 70 5.72 17.00 -9.68
N TYR A 71 6.76 17.44 -8.98
CA TYR A 71 8.00 17.90 -9.59
C TYR A 71 9.07 16.82 -9.71
N SER A 72 8.82 15.64 -9.15
CA SER A 72 9.78 14.53 -9.23
C SER A 72 9.89 14.03 -10.68
N PRO A 73 11.11 13.67 -11.12
CA PRO A 73 11.28 13.07 -12.45
C PRO A 73 10.43 11.81 -12.59
N PHE A 74 9.94 11.57 -13.78
CA PHE A 74 9.08 10.42 -14.08
C PHE A 74 9.76 9.09 -13.68
N GLU A 75 11.06 8.97 -13.99
CA GLU A 75 11.81 7.76 -13.63
C GLU A 75 11.81 7.48 -12.13
N ASN A 76 11.91 8.53 -11.31
CA ASN A 76 11.87 8.39 -9.86
C ASN A 76 10.49 7.98 -9.36
N ARG A 77 9.44 8.53 -9.97
CA ARG A 77 8.06 8.15 -9.63
C ARG A 77 7.83 6.67 -9.88
N GLU A 78 8.23 6.21 -11.05
CA GLU A 78 8.09 4.80 -11.42
C GLU A 78 8.86 3.89 -10.47
N LYS A 79 10.09 4.28 -10.13
CA LYS A 79 10.93 3.54 -9.18
C LYS A 79 10.27 3.45 -7.81
N TYR A 80 9.73 4.55 -7.32
CA TYR A 80 9.09 4.59 -6.00
C TYR A 80 7.79 3.80 -5.98
N GLU A 81 7.02 3.87 -7.05
CA GLU A 81 5.81 3.06 -7.19
C GLU A 81 6.13 1.57 -7.19
N LYS A 82 7.19 1.17 -7.89
CA LYS A 82 7.63 -0.23 -7.91
C LYS A 82 8.07 -0.71 -6.52
N LYS A 83 8.74 0.14 -5.76
CA LYS A 83 9.15 -0.20 -4.39
C LYS A 83 7.93 -0.42 -3.50
N ALA A 84 6.95 0.48 -3.57
CA ALA A 84 5.73 0.37 -2.79
C ALA A 84 4.95 -0.87 -3.18
N ASP A 85 4.80 -1.14 -4.47
CA ASP A 85 4.10 -2.32 -4.98
C ASP A 85 4.80 -3.60 -4.55
N LYS A 86 6.12 -3.63 -4.61
CA LYS A 86 6.89 -4.79 -4.17
C LYS A 86 6.66 -5.08 -2.69
N TRP A 87 6.67 -4.06 -1.86
CA TRP A 87 6.37 -4.23 -0.45
C TRP A 87 4.96 -4.75 -0.23
N ALA A 88 3.99 -4.17 -0.91
CA ALA A 88 2.59 -4.56 -0.80
C ALA A 88 2.37 -6.01 -1.26
N ILE A 89 2.95 -6.38 -2.39
CA ILE A 89 2.84 -7.74 -2.92
C ILE A 89 3.47 -8.73 -1.95
N ASN A 90 4.65 -8.43 -1.43
CA ASN A 90 5.33 -9.31 -0.47
C ASN A 90 4.53 -9.47 0.82
N TYR A 91 3.81 -8.45 1.24
CA TYR A 91 2.94 -8.52 2.40
C TYR A 91 1.68 -9.33 2.12
N LEU A 92 1.00 -9.03 1.00
CA LEU A 92 -0.29 -9.63 0.67
C LEU A 92 -0.17 -11.07 0.17
N VAL A 93 0.93 -11.37 -0.56
CA VAL A 93 1.19 -12.70 -1.12
C VAL A 93 2.60 -13.11 -0.77
N PRO A 94 2.84 -13.68 0.42
CA PRO A 94 4.16 -14.14 0.81
C PRO A 94 4.74 -15.14 -0.20
N ARG A 95 6.04 -15.01 -0.47
CA ARG A 95 6.73 -15.85 -1.46
C ARG A 95 6.52 -17.35 -1.24
N ASP A 96 6.48 -17.77 0.01
CA ASP A 96 6.30 -19.18 0.35
C ASP A 96 4.96 -19.69 -0.14
N ARG A 97 3.90 -18.89 0.00
CA ARG A 97 2.57 -19.25 -0.51
C ARG A 97 2.55 -19.30 -2.02
N LEU A 98 3.22 -18.36 -2.67
CA LEU A 98 3.30 -18.32 -4.13
C LEU A 98 4.04 -19.54 -4.66
N LYS A 99 5.20 -19.86 -4.08
CA LYS A 99 5.97 -21.06 -4.45
C LYS A 99 5.16 -22.34 -4.26
N LYS A 100 4.43 -22.41 -3.15
CA LYS A 100 3.59 -23.56 -2.85
C LYS A 100 2.46 -23.71 -3.89
N ALA A 101 1.82 -22.60 -4.24
CA ALA A 101 0.78 -22.59 -5.25
C ALA A 101 1.30 -23.03 -6.61
N ILE A 102 2.49 -22.57 -7.01
CA ILE A 102 3.14 -22.96 -8.26
C ILE A 102 3.42 -24.47 -8.26
N LYS A 103 3.99 -25.00 -7.18
CA LYS A 103 4.30 -26.42 -7.04
C LYS A 103 3.06 -27.30 -7.09
N GLN A 104 1.92 -26.80 -6.62
CA GLN A 104 0.66 -27.53 -6.64
C GLN A 104 -0.08 -27.41 -7.97
N GLY A 105 0.47 -26.70 -8.92
CA GLY A 105 -0.15 -26.50 -10.23
C GLY A 105 -1.37 -25.58 -10.19
N ASN A 106 -1.56 -24.84 -9.11
CA ASN A 106 -2.68 -23.90 -8.95
C ASN A 106 -2.39 -22.54 -9.58
N CYS A 107 -1.54 -22.52 -10.57
CA CYS A 107 -1.17 -21.28 -11.25
C CYS A 107 -2.30 -20.83 -12.18
N CYS A 108 -3.27 -20.14 -11.63
CA CYS A 108 -4.20 -19.34 -12.42
C CYS A 108 -3.69 -17.90 -12.40
N ILE A 109 -2.57 -17.68 -13.04
CA ILE A 109 -2.11 -16.31 -13.24
C ILE A 109 -2.72 -15.87 -14.56
N PRO A 110 -3.63 -14.90 -14.54
CA PRO A 110 -4.18 -14.36 -15.76
C PRO A 110 -3.11 -13.66 -16.58
#